data_de4c147ff1dfbe40decc530e030fb6a4
#
_entry.id   de4c147ff1dfbe40decc530e030fb6a4
#
_cell.length_a   1.000
_cell.length_b   1.000
_cell.length_c   1.000
_cell.angle_alpha   90.00
_cell.angle_beta   90.00
_cell.angle_gamma   90.00
#
_symmetry.space_group_name_H-M   'P 1'
#
loop_
_entity.id
_entity.type
_entity.pdbx_description
1 polymer ?
#
loop_
_entity_poly.entity_id
_entity_poly.type
_entity_poly.pdbx_seq_one_letter_code
_entity_poly.pdbx_strand_id
1 'polypeptide(L)'
;MAITLYHVSYNLEEPLQKEFVPRIPGNSVNEENQTIPRVCLSDSIQGCIRAINGYPRTDSGYVDIIVWKHEFDETKDLYNWEYLYSNYLVPDAAVTHEHWYTKKIVMDGAIYRVSDIEYKTLYSFHPKYKKDIIQILSEYTDDLNKFENMDPCTIINEWVPKHLTAFEDEIIEKMKEVVVCEEQSDETEEQDNQYADVFAKIFGEEPKEKNMVGDYDPTDMLVGCKLRRK
;
A
#
# COMPACT_ATOMS: atom_id res chain seq x y z
N MET A 1 18.20 12.59 -10.31
CA MET A 1 18.90 11.53 -9.54
C MET A 1 18.22 10.23 -9.96
N ALA A 2 18.98 9.28 -10.50
CA ALA A 2 18.41 8.01 -10.95
C ALA A 2 17.84 7.25 -9.75
N ILE A 3 16.70 6.58 -9.94
CA ILE A 3 16.07 5.71 -8.94
C ILE A 3 15.93 4.30 -9.51
N THR A 4 16.36 3.29 -8.76
CA THR A 4 16.16 1.90 -9.13
C THR A 4 14.89 1.37 -8.47
N LEU A 5 13.97 0.83 -9.29
CA LEU A 5 12.74 0.23 -8.82
C LEU A 5 12.65 -1.23 -9.24
N TYR A 6 11.89 -2.00 -8.48
CA TYR A 6 11.77 -3.45 -8.56
C TYR A 6 10.33 -3.89 -8.78
N HIS A 7 10.17 -5.03 -9.43
CA HIS A 7 8.93 -5.81 -9.48
C HIS A 7 9.26 -7.26 -9.17
N VAL A 8 8.38 -7.99 -8.50
CA VAL A 8 8.64 -9.37 -8.05
C VAL A 8 7.49 -10.29 -8.44
N SER A 9 7.79 -11.52 -8.83
CA SER A 9 6.81 -12.59 -9.04
C SER A 9 7.31 -13.90 -8.45
N TYR A 10 6.37 -14.71 -7.94
CA TYR A 10 6.62 -16.11 -7.56
C TYR A 10 6.39 -17.08 -8.72
N ASN A 11 5.84 -16.61 -9.83
CA ASN A 11 5.67 -17.44 -11.01
C ASN A 11 6.98 -17.49 -11.80
N LEU A 12 7.74 -18.56 -11.61
CA LEU A 12 9.05 -18.76 -12.26
C LEU A 12 8.95 -19.07 -13.77
N GLU A 13 7.74 -19.29 -14.32
CA GLU A 13 7.52 -19.47 -15.74
C GLU A 13 7.51 -18.16 -16.54
N GLU A 14 7.50 -17.03 -15.86
CA GLU A 14 7.54 -15.72 -16.51
C GLU A 14 8.91 -15.44 -17.14
N PRO A 15 8.96 -14.71 -18.28
CA PRO A 15 10.23 -14.42 -18.96
C PRO A 15 11.10 -13.46 -18.12
N LEU A 16 12.40 -13.71 -18.09
CA LEU A 16 13.35 -12.84 -17.38
C LEU A 16 13.46 -11.45 -18.01
N GLN A 17 13.29 -11.31 -19.33
CA GLN A 17 13.07 -10.01 -19.94
C GLN A 17 11.59 -9.87 -20.29
N LYS A 18 10.93 -8.88 -19.69
CA LYS A 18 9.48 -8.74 -19.75
C LYS A 18 9.05 -7.29 -20.01
N GLU A 19 8.10 -7.12 -20.95
CA GLU A 19 7.37 -5.86 -21.10
C GLU A 19 6.21 -5.82 -20.09
N PHE A 20 6.21 -4.81 -19.24
CA PHE A 20 5.10 -4.50 -18.35
C PHE A 20 4.23 -3.41 -18.98
N VAL A 21 2.94 -3.70 -19.08
CA VAL A 21 1.94 -2.77 -19.60
C VAL A 21 1.08 -2.28 -18.45
N PRO A 22 0.88 -0.96 -18.30
CA PRO A 22 0.02 -0.40 -17.27
C PRO A 22 -1.39 -1.01 -17.30
N ARG A 23 -1.88 -1.44 -16.14
CA ARG A 23 -3.22 -2.01 -15.96
C ARG A 23 -3.75 -1.68 -14.57
N ILE A 24 -5.05 -1.74 -14.40
CA ILE A 24 -5.64 -1.77 -13.05
C ILE A 24 -5.36 -3.16 -12.47
N PRO A 25 -4.70 -3.28 -11.28
CA PRO A 25 -4.46 -4.57 -10.65
C PRO A 25 -5.78 -5.26 -10.32
N GLY A 26 -5.93 -6.53 -10.73
CA GLY A 26 -7.16 -7.29 -10.50
C GLY A 26 -7.38 -7.74 -9.04
N ASN A 27 -6.35 -7.61 -8.21
CA ASN A 27 -6.35 -7.97 -6.79
C ASN A 27 -6.17 -6.75 -5.87
N SER A 28 -6.37 -5.54 -6.40
CA SER A 28 -6.36 -4.34 -5.58
C SER A 28 -7.52 -4.38 -4.59
N VAL A 29 -7.30 -3.87 -3.39
CA VAL A 29 -8.37 -3.73 -2.38
C VAL A 29 -9.23 -2.50 -2.72
N ASN A 30 -10.45 -2.45 -2.20
CA ASN A 30 -11.42 -1.39 -2.50
C ASN A 30 -10.89 0.03 -2.19
N GLU A 31 -9.98 0.16 -1.24
CA GLU A 31 -9.35 1.42 -0.83
C GLU A 31 -8.23 1.90 -1.75
N GLU A 32 -7.72 1.02 -2.61
CA GLU A 32 -6.76 1.44 -3.62
C GLU A 32 -7.47 2.07 -4.82
N ASN A 33 -6.85 3.07 -5.43
CA ASN A 33 -7.39 3.67 -6.64
C ASN A 33 -7.60 2.64 -7.75
N GLN A 34 -8.84 2.55 -8.23
CA GLN A 34 -9.30 1.61 -9.26
C GLN A 34 -9.34 2.22 -10.67
N THR A 35 -8.89 3.47 -10.84
CA THR A 35 -9.07 4.21 -12.10
C THR A 35 -7.76 4.43 -12.87
N ILE A 36 -6.61 4.41 -12.22
CA ILE A 36 -5.30 4.70 -12.82
C ILE A 36 -4.60 3.41 -13.25
N PRO A 37 -4.48 3.14 -14.57
CA PRO A 37 -3.66 2.02 -15.06
C PRO A 37 -2.18 2.24 -14.72
N ARG A 38 -1.54 1.21 -14.18
CA ARG A 38 -0.19 1.33 -13.63
C ARG A 38 0.61 0.04 -13.70
N VAL A 39 1.91 0.17 -13.64
CA VAL A 39 2.86 -0.88 -13.25
C VAL A 39 3.24 -0.58 -11.81
N CYS A 40 2.91 -1.50 -10.89
CA CYS A 40 3.25 -1.37 -9.48
C CYS A 40 4.70 -1.80 -9.27
N LEU A 41 5.51 -0.93 -8.71
CA LEU A 41 6.93 -1.11 -8.43
C LEU A 41 7.21 -0.77 -6.96
N SER A 42 8.39 -1.11 -6.45
CA SER A 42 8.85 -0.65 -5.15
C SER A 42 10.34 -0.30 -5.21
N ASP A 43 10.79 0.58 -4.32
CA ASP A 43 12.21 0.93 -4.18
C ASP A 43 13.04 -0.17 -3.52
N SER A 44 12.39 -1.25 -3.08
CA SER A 44 13.04 -2.41 -2.48
C SER A 44 12.36 -3.73 -2.86
N ILE A 45 13.16 -4.79 -2.96
CA ILE A 45 12.64 -6.16 -3.15
C ILE A 45 11.71 -6.54 -2.01
N GLN A 46 12.03 -6.11 -0.78
CA GLN A 46 11.21 -6.38 0.39
C GLN A 46 9.85 -5.68 0.32
N GLY A 47 9.80 -4.45 -0.17
CA GLY A 47 8.55 -3.73 -0.42
C GLY A 47 7.67 -4.48 -1.42
N CYS A 48 8.25 -4.95 -2.53
CA CYS A 48 7.54 -5.80 -3.49
C CYS A 48 6.97 -7.07 -2.84
N ILE A 49 7.76 -7.78 -2.02
CA ILE A 49 7.33 -8.99 -1.32
C ILE A 49 6.19 -8.69 -0.36
N ARG A 50 6.26 -7.56 0.36
CA ARG A 50 5.18 -7.09 1.25
C ARG A 50 3.89 -6.77 0.51
N ALA A 51 3.99 -6.26 -0.72
CA ALA A 51 2.84 -5.90 -1.55
C ALA A 51 2.10 -7.13 -2.11
N ILE A 52 2.77 -8.29 -2.26
CA ILE A 52 2.16 -9.48 -2.83
C ILE A 52 1.34 -10.22 -1.76
N ASN A 53 0.05 -10.41 -2.00
CA ASN A 53 -0.79 -11.26 -1.19
C ASN A 53 -0.52 -12.74 -1.52
N GLY A 54 -0.39 -13.59 -0.52
CA GLY A 54 -0.27 -15.04 -0.72
C GLY A 54 1.15 -15.52 -0.98
N TYR A 55 2.10 -15.10 -0.17
CA TYR A 55 3.47 -15.62 -0.17
C TYR A 55 3.47 -17.15 0.01
N PRO A 56 4.08 -17.93 -0.88
CA PRO A 56 4.14 -19.36 -0.73
C PRO A 56 5.07 -19.72 0.44
N ARG A 57 4.51 -20.38 1.45
CA ARG A 57 5.31 -21.03 2.48
C ARG A 57 5.87 -22.31 1.92
N THR A 58 7.15 -22.57 2.14
CA THR A 58 7.79 -23.82 1.76
C THR A 58 8.38 -24.49 2.98
N ASP A 59 8.30 -25.81 3.04
CA ASP A 59 8.95 -26.60 4.13
C ASP A 59 10.48 -26.49 4.10
N SER A 60 11.05 -25.99 3.00
CA SER A 60 12.49 -25.81 2.83
C SER A 60 13.04 -24.54 3.49
N GLY A 61 12.20 -23.63 3.95
CA GLY A 61 12.60 -22.33 4.48
C GLY A 61 13.16 -21.35 3.43
N TYR A 62 13.00 -21.66 2.14
CA TYR A 62 13.42 -20.82 1.03
C TYR A 62 12.36 -20.74 -0.04
N VAL A 63 12.29 -19.59 -0.74
CA VAL A 63 11.43 -19.37 -1.89
C VAL A 63 12.25 -18.79 -3.03
N ASP A 64 12.09 -19.33 -4.22
CA ASP A 64 12.66 -18.74 -5.44
C ASP A 64 11.66 -17.74 -6.02
N ILE A 65 12.16 -16.58 -6.40
CA ILE A 65 11.39 -15.47 -6.97
C ILE A 65 12.10 -14.90 -8.20
N ILE A 66 11.34 -14.38 -9.16
CA ILE A 66 11.91 -13.52 -10.19
C ILE A 66 11.84 -12.08 -9.67
N VAL A 67 12.97 -11.37 -9.78
CA VAL A 67 13.06 -9.94 -9.49
C VAL A 67 13.45 -9.24 -10.78
N TRP A 68 12.56 -8.39 -11.28
CA TRP A 68 12.87 -7.45 -12.37
C TRP A 68 13.28 -6.12 -11.75
N LYS A 69 14.20 -5.43 -12.41
CA LYS A 69 14.65 -4.10 -12.01
C LYS A 69 14.72 -3.16 -13.20
N HIS A 70 14.51 -1.88 -12.94
CA HIS A 70 14.76 -0.81 -13.89
C HIS A 70 15.30 0.43 -13.17
N GLU A 71 16.22 1.11 -13.83
CA GLU A 71 16.78 2.37 -13.36
C GLU A 71 16.13 3.52 -14.14
N PHE A 72 15.45 4.39 -13.41
CA PHE A 72 14.75 5.55 -13.95
C PHE A 72 15.63 6.78 -13.86
N ASP A 73 16.02 7.35 -14.99
CA ASP A 73 16.77 8.61 -15.05
C ASP A 73 15.87 9.81 -14.80
N GLU A 74 14.60 9.73 -15.22
CA GLU A 74 13.57 10.75 -15.05
C GLU A 74 12.39 10.20 -14.26
N THR A 75 11.85 11.04 -13.38
CA THR A 75 10.67 10.69 -12.56
C THR A 75 9.35 11.10 -13.19
N LYS A 76 9.36 11.61 -14.43
CA LYS A 76 8.15 11.89 -15.18
C LYS A 76 7.36 10.59 -15.40
N ASP A 77 6.05 10.61 -15.22
CA ASP A 77 5.18 9.44 -15.30
C ASP A 77 5.40 8.41 -14.17
N LEU A 78 6.20 8.76 -13.15
CA LEU A 78 6.45 7.96 -11.97
C LEU A 78 5.88 8.66 -10.72
N TYR A 79 4.97 7.98 -10.05
CA TYR A 79 4.39 8.44 -8.78
C TYR A 79 5.08 7.68 -7.65
N ASN A 80 5.73 8.42 -6.74
CA ASN A 80 6.42 7.84 -5.60
C ASN A 80 5.45 7.46 -4.47
N TRP A 81 5.91 6.64 -3.54
CA TRP A 81 5.09 6.13 -2.46
C TRP A 81 4.56 7.24 -1.53
N GLU A 82 5.33 8.31 -1.30
CA GLU A 82 4.88 9.43 -0.46
C GLU A 82 3.69 10.17 -1.09
N TYR A 83 3.75 10.34 -2.42
CA TYR A 83 2.62 10.92 -3.15
C TYR A 83 1.39 10.01 -3.12
N LEU A 84 1.57 8.71 -3.38
CA LEU A 84 0.48 7.73 -3.36
C LEU A 84 -0.20 7.67 -1.99
N TYR A 85 0.60 7.66 -0.93
CA TYR A 85 0.11 7.64 0.44
C TYR A 85 -0.60 8.94 0.82
N SER A 86 0.03 10.10 0.58
CA SER A 86 -0.49 11.42 0.97
C SER A 86 -1.75 11.82 0.21
N ASN A 87 -1.97 11.26 -0.99
CA ASN A 87 -3.16 11.49 -1.80
C ASN A 87 -4.19 10.35 -1.69
N TYR A 88 -4.07 9.49 -0.69
CA TYR A 88 -5.00 8.38 -0.40
C TYR A 88 -5.19 7.39 -1.57
N LEU A 89 -4.22 7.29 -2.48
CA LEU A 89 -4.29 6.39 -3.64
C LEU A 89 -3.95 4.94 -3.26
N VAL A 90 -3.04 4.74 -2.29
CA VAL A 90 -2.61 3.44 -1.77
C VAL A 90 -2.42 3.53 -0.26
N PRO A 91 -3.30 2.92 0.54
CA PRO A 91 -3.25 3.03 2.01
C PRO A 91 -1.99 2.45 2.64
N ASP A 92 -1.40 1.43 2.01
CA ASP A 92 -0.20 0.75 2.51
C ASP A 92 1.11 1.17 1.80
N ALA A 93 1.09 2.24 0.99
CA ALA A 93 2.27 2.71 0.29
C ALA A 93 3.45 3.03 1.22
N ALA A 94 3.18 3.57 2.42
CA ALA A 94 4.20 3.82 3.44
C ALA A 94 4.84 2.54 4.02
N VAL A 95 4.21 1.37 3.83
CA VAL A 95 4.71 0.06 4.29
C VAL A 95 5.40 -0.70 3.17
N THR A 96 4.83 -0.60 1.96
CA THR A 96 5.29 -1.33 0.77
C THR A 96 6.28 -0.52 -0.06
N HIS A 97 6.37 0.80 0.18
CA HIS A 97 7.09 1.76 -0.66
C HIS A 97 6.71 1.59 -2.13
N GLU A 98 5.38 1.47 -2.37
CA GLU A 98 4.87 1.28 -3.73
C GLU A 98 5.04 2.54 -4.56
N HIS A 99 5.50 2.36 -5.79
CA HIS A 99 5.60 3.38 -6.82
C HIS A 99 4.75 2.96 -8.01
N TRP A 100 4.13 3.91 -8.70
CA TRP A 100 3.36 3.67 -9.91
C TRP A 100 4.05 4.25 -11.13
N TYR A 101 4.27 3.41 -12.13
CA TYR A 101 4.69 3.86 -13.44
C TYR A 101 3.56 3.71 -14.44
N THR A 102 3.21 4.81 -15.14
CA THR A 102 2.00 4.86 -15.97
C THR A 102 2.24 4.61 -17.45
N LYS A 103 3.48 4.26 -17.82
CA LYS A 103 3.84 3.90 -19.20
C LYS A 103 4.30 2.45 -19.27
N LYS A 104 4.36 1.93 -20.52
CA LYS A 104 4.99 0.64 -20.77
C LYS A 104 6.48 0.69 -20.46
N ILE A 105 7.00 -0.42 -19.94
CA ILE A 105 8.40 -0.54 -19.57
C ILE A 105 8.88 -1.97 -19.82
N VAL A 106 10.08 -2.11 -20.38
CA VAL A 106 10.78 -3.38 -20.44
C VAL A 106 11.78 -3.46 -19.30
N MET A 107 11.71 -4.53 -18.54
CA MET A 107 12.59 -4.75 -17.40
C MET A 107 13.33 -6.08 -17.56
N ASP A 108 14.59 -6.09 -17.10
CA ASP A 108 15.42 -7.29 -17.05
C ASP A 108 15.32 -7.90 -15.64
N GLY A 109 15.11 -9.21 -15.60
CA GLY A 109 14.91 -9.97 -14.38
C GLY A 109 15.97 -11.04 -14.16
N ALA A 110 16.07 -11.48 -12.91
CA ALA A 110 16.87 -12.63 -12.50
C ALA A 110 16.13 -13.42 -11.42
N ILE A 111 16.45 -14.71 -11.29
CA ILE A 111 15.91 -15.55 -10.23
C ILE A 111 16.78 -15.38 -8.99
N TYR A 112 16.12 -15.13 -7.88
CA TYR A 112 16.74 -15.04 -6.56
C TYR A 112 16.11 -16.05 -5.61
N ARG A 113 16.96 -16.66 -4.78
CA ARG A 113 16.51 -17.47 -3.65
C ARG A 113 16.49 -16.59 -2.40
N VAL A 114 15.33 -16.47 -1.79
CA VAL A 114 15.14 -15.72 -0.57
C VAL A 114 14.83 -16.68 0.58
N SER A 115 15.40 -16.41 1.75
CA SER A 115 15.07 -17.17 2.96
C SER A 115 13.62 -16.91 3.35
N ASP A 116 13.00 -17.89 3.99
CA ASP A 116 11.68 -17.75 4.57
C ASP A 116 11.71 -16.56 5.55
N ILE A 117 10.85 -15.58 5.29
CA ILE A 117 10.84 -14.35 6.07
C ILE A 117 9.95 -14.60 7.28
N GLU A 118 10.43 -14.27 8.48
CA GLU A 118 9.56 -14.17 9.64
C GLU A 118 8.48 -13.13 9.39
N TYR A 119 7.24 -13.60 9.36
CA TYR A 119 6.10 -12.77 9.02
C TYR A 119 5.60 -12.02 10.24
N LYS A 120 5.93 -10.75 10.32
CA LYS A 120 5.25 -9.82 11.21
C LYS A 120 3.97 -9.32 10.56
N THR A 121 2.86 -9.34 11.28
CA THR A 121 1.65 -8.64 10.83
C THR A 121 1.98 -7.15 10.71
N LEU A 122 1.69 -6.57 9.56
CA LEU A 122 1.81 -5.13 9.33
C LEU A 122 0.42 -4.54 9.16
N TYR A 123 0.24 -3.39 9.77
CA TYR A 123 -1.01 -2.63 9.72
C TYR A 123 -0.84 -1.43 8.80
N SER A 124 -1.84 -1.19 7.98
CA SER A 124 -1.89 0.00 7.12
C SER A 124 -3.09 0.83 7.49
N PHE A 125 -2.86 2.12 7.69
CA PHE A 125 -3.90 3.09 7.96
C PHE A 125 -3.73 4.27 7.01
N HIS A 126 -4.85 4.81 6.55
CA HIS A 126 -4.86 6.05 5.80
C HIS A 126 -4.23 7.19 6.59
N PRO A 127 -3.53 8.12 5.94
CA PRO A 127 -2.96 9.30 6.60
C PRO A 127 -4.00 10.15 7.35
N LYS A 128 -5.26 10.12 6.92
CA LYS A 128 -6.37 10.82 7.57
C LYS A 128 -6.54 10.45 9.05
N TYR A 129 -6.24 9.19 9.41
CA TYR A 129 -6.35 8.69 10.77
C TYR A 129 -5.19 9.08 11.70
N LYS A 130 -4.23 9.89 11.23
CA LYS A 130 -3.08 10.29 12.04
C LYS A 130 -3.48 10.95 13.36
N LYS A 131 -4.52 11.80 13.33
CA LYS A 131 -5.00 12.51 14.54
C LYS A 131 -5.59 11.54 15.54
N ASP A 132 -6.36 10.56 15.09
CA ASP A 132 -6.99 9.56 15.93
C ASP A 132 -5.95 8.64 16.57
N ILE A 133 -4.94 8.21 15.79
CA ILE A 133 -3.80 7.45 16.31
C ILE A 133 -3.09 8.24 17.43
N ILE A 134 -2.78 9.51 17.21
CA ILE A 134 -2.12 10.35 18.21
C ILE A 134 -3.02 10.54 19.45
N GLN A 135 -4.32 10.70 19.26
CA GLN A 135 -5.28 10.80 20.37
C GLN A 135 -5.30 9.52 21.21
N ILE A 136 -5.37 8.34 20.59
CA ILE A 136 -5.29 7.06 21.28
C ILE A 136 -3.95 6.94 22.03
N LEU A 137 -2.84 7.29 21.39
CA LEU A 137 -1.52 7.21 21.99
C LEU A 137 -1.33 8.16 23.18
N SER A 138 -2.14 9.24 23.29
CA SER A 138 -2.10 10.15 24.43
C SER A 138 -2.49 9.49 25.75
N GLU A 139 -3.14 8.33 25.72
CA GLU A 139 -3.46 7.54 26.92
C GLU A 139 -2.24 6.74 27.43
N TYR A 140 -1.21 6.55 26.57
CA TYR A 140 -0.04 5.69 26.87
C TYR A 140 1.29 6.44 26.92
N THR A 141 1.35 7.70 26.43
CA THR A 141 2.57 8.51 26.43
C THR A 141 2.27 10.00 26.42
N ASP A 142 3.05 10.78 27.17
CA ASP A 142 2.91 12.25 27.24
C ASP A 142 3.67 12.97 26.11
N ASP A 143 4.66 12.30 25.49
CA ASP A 143 5.50 12.88 24.44
C ASP A 143 4.89 12.64 23.05
N LEU A 144 3.91 13.46 22.68
CA LEU A 144 3.20 13.35 21.40
C LEU A 144 3.90 14.08 20.25
N ASN A 145 4.77 15.06 20.53
CA ASN A 145 5.43 15.88 19.51
C ASN A 145 6.30 15.04 18.56
N LYS A 146 6.84 13.91 19.03
CA LYS A 146 7.63 12.98 18.22
C LYS A 146 6.88 12.40 17.02
N PHE A 147 5.54 12.34 17.09
CA PHE A 147 4.71 11.80 16.02
C PHE A 147 4.39 12.81 14.92
N GLU A 148 4.75 14.09 15.10
CA GLU A 148 4.40 15.16 14.16
C GLU A 148 4.89 14.85 12.74
N ASN A 149 6.09 14.29 12.61
CA ASN A 149 6.73 13.96 11.32
C ASN A 149 6.72 12.46 10.99
N MET A 150 5.99 11.63 11.74
CA MET A 150 5.84 10.21 11.45
C MET A 150 4.52 9.98 10.72
N ASP A 151 4.49 9.05 9.77
CA ASP A 151 3.25 8.55 9.20
C ASP A 151 2.59 7.50 10.13
N PRO A 152 1.26 7.30 10.01
CA PRO A 152 0.52 6.32 10.82
C PRO A 152 1.09 4.90 10.77
N CYS A 153 1.51 4.45 9.60
CA CYS A 153 2.03 3.09 9.43
C CYS A 153 3.34 2.89 10.18
N THR A 154 4.26 3.87 10.13
CA THR A 154 5.50 3.88 10.92
C THR A 154 5.20 3.90 12.42
N ILE A 155 4.25 4.73 12.86
CA ILE A 155 3.86 4.78 14.28
C ILE A 155 3.42 3.40 14.76
N ILE A 156 2.48 2.77 14.06
CA ILE A 156 1.86 1.51 14.51
C ILE A 156 2.78 0.31 14.32
N ASN A 157 3.53 0.23 13.22
CA ASN A 157 4.34 -0.97 12.91
C ASN A 157 5.74 -0.95 13.50
N GLU A 158 6.27 0.23 13.82
CA GLU A 158 7.64 0.36 14.29
C GLU A 158 7.74 0.96 15.69
N TRP A 159 7.05 2.07 15.91
CA TRP A 159 7.19 2.79 17.18
C TRP A 159 6.43 2.10 18.33
N VAL A 160 5.17 1.74 18.14
CA VAL A 160 4.33 1.08 19.15
C VAL A 160 4.94 -0.25 19.61
N PRO A 161 5.35 -1.19 18.72
CA PRO A 161 5.96 -2.44 19.14
C PRO A 161 7.28 -2.27 19.89
N LYS A 162 8.00 -1.19 19.61
CA LYS A 162 9.28 -0.90 20.25
C LYS A 162 9.15 -0.27 21.63
N HIS A 163 8.12 0.54 21.87
CA HIS A 163 8.00 1.37 23.06
C HIS A 163 6.79 1.03 23.94
N LEU A 164 5.76 0.44 23.36
CA LEU A 164 4.48 0.13 24.02
C LEU A 164 4.06 -1.33 23.77
N THR A 165 5.02 -2.26 23.71
CA THR A 165 4.77 -3.68 23.41
C THR A 165 3.64 -4.30 24.24
N ALA A 166 3.52 -3.93 25.51
CA ALA A 166 2.47 -4.45 26.38
C ALA A 166 1.06 -3.98 26.01
N PHE A 167 0.93 -2.94 25.20
CA PHE A 167 -0.33 -2.32 24.80
C PHE A 167 -0.58 -2.39 23.30
N GLU A 168 0.29 -3.07 22.53
CA GLU A 168 0.25 -3.12 21.07
C GLU A 168 -1.13 -3.58 20.58
N ASP A 169 -1.63 -4.70 21.07
CA ASP A 169 -2.92 -5.25 20.65
C ASP A 169 -4.09 -4.34 21.00
N GLU A 170 -4.07 -3.72 22.20
CA GLU A 170 -5.12 -2.81 22.65
C GLU A 170 -5.17 -1.54 21.79
N ILE A 171 -4.02 -0.97 21.47
CA ILE A 171 -3.91 0.21 20.60
C ILE A 171 -4.45 -0.11 19.20
N ILE A 172 -4.09 -1.26 18.65
CA ILE A 172 -4.54 -1.69 17.33
C ILE A 172 -6.05 -1.91 17.29
N GLU A 173 -6.63 -2.54 18.32
CA GLU A 173 -8.10 -2.72 18.39
C GLU A 173 -8.83 -1.38 18.48
N LYS A 174 -8.37 -0.43 19.32
CA LYS A 174 -8.94 0.92 19.37
C LYS A 174 -8.89 1.62 18.01
N MET A 175 -7.80 1.45 17.26
CA MET A 175 -7.69 2.02 15.90
C MET A 175 -8.68 1.41 14.92
N LYS A 176 -8.87 0.08 14.98
CA LYS A 176 -9.87 -0.59 14.14
C LYS A 176 -11.29 -0.08 14.43
N GLU A 177 -11.61 0.16 15.70
CA GLU A 177 -12.91 0.72 16.10
C GLU A 177 -13.16 2.10 15.48
N VAL A 178 -12.14 2.99 15.50
CA VAL A 178 -12.24 4.33 14.87
C VAL A 178 -12.52 4.22 13.38
N VAL A 179 -11.76 3.38 12.67
CA VAL A 179 -11.91 3.17 11.23
C VAL A 179 -13.34 2.70 10.89
N VAL A 180 -13.83 1.67 11.57
CA VAL A 180 -15.18 1.11 11.33
C VAL A 180 -16.30 2.12 11.63
N CYS A 181 -16.14 2.95 12.67
CA CYS A 181 -17.16 3.95 13.01
C CYS A 181 -17.31 5.05 11.93
N GLU A 182 -16.21 5.47 11.30
CA GLU A 182 -16.26 6.48 10.24
C GLU A 182 -16.94 5.94 8.97
N GLU A 183 -16.69 4.71 8.60
CA GLU A 183 -17.29 4.11 7.41
C GLU A 183 -18.81 3.97 7.48
N GLN A 184 -19.35 3.80 8.67
CA GLN A 184 -20.82 3.80 8.88
C GLN A 184 -21.45 5.20 8.81
N SER A 185 -20.64 6.26 8.89
CA SER A 185 -21.12 7.66 8.86
C SER A 185 -21.00 8.31 7.48
N ASP A 186 -20.15 7.80 6.59
CA ASP A 186 -19.79 8.40 5.31
C ASP A 186 -20.40 7.71 4.08
N GLU A 187 -21.67 7.31 4.12
CA GLU A 187 -22.44 7.03 2.90
C GLU A 187 -22.69 8.32 2.07
N THR A 188 -21.77 9.25 1.99
CA THR A 188 -21.93 10.50 1.24
C THR A 188 -20.78 10.78 0.30
N GLU A 189 -21.08 10.78 -1.00
CA GLU A 189 -20.59 11.55 -2.18
C GLU A 189 -19.20 12.25 -2.17
N GLU A 190 -18.46 12.35 -1.04
CA GLU A 190 -17.19 13.10 -0.97
C GLU A 190 -15.96 12.32 -1.46
N GLN A 191 -15.94 11.00 -1.37
CA GLN A 191 -14.78 10.20 -1.81
C GLN A 191 -14.62 10.22 -3.33
N ASP A 192 -15.71 10.15 -4.09
CA ASP A 192 -15.67 10.19 -5.56
C ASP A 192 -15.11 11.52 -6.08
N ASN A 193 -15.38 12.63 -5.39
CA ASN A 193 -14.85 13.95 -5.76
C ASN A 193 -13.34 14.09 -5.52
N GLN A 194 -12.80 13.48 -4.48
CA GLN A 194 -11.36 13.57 -4.17
C GLN A 194 -10.50 12.82 -5.20
N TYR A 195 -10.96 11.66 -5.64
CA TYR A 195 -10.28 10.91 -6.72
C TYR A 195 -10.41 11.63 -8.07
N ALA A 196 -11.54 12.26 -8.35
CA ALA A 196 -11.76 13.07 -9.55
C ALA A 196 -10.78 14.24 -9.63
N ASP A 197 -10.57 14.96 -8.53
CA ASP A 197 -9.62 16.08 -8.45
C ASP A 197 -8.16 15.64 -8.65
N VAL A 198 -7.78 14.49 -8.08
CA VAL A 198 -6.44 13.93 -8.26
C VAL A 198 -6.25 13.46 -9.71
N PHE A 199 -7.27 12.82 -10.29
CA PHE A 199 -7.24 12.40 -11.69
C PHE A 199 -7.11 13.59 -12.64
N ALA A 200 -7.88 14.66 -12.44
CA ALA A 200 -7.80 15.88 -13.22
C ALA A 200 -6.43 16.56 -13.12
N LYS A 201 -5.82 16.57 -11.94
CA LYS A 201 -4.44 17.08 -11.74
C LYS A 201 -3.38 16.27 -12.46
N ILE A 202 -3.57 14.96 -12.54
CA ILE A 202 -2.59 14.03 -13.12
C ILE A 202 -2.71 13.96 -14.64
N PHE A 203 -3.94 13.93 -15.17
CA PHE A 203 -4.22 13.65 -16.58
C PHE A 203 -4.81 14.83 -17.36
N GLY A 204 -5.20 15.92 -16.70
CA GLY A 204 -5.81 17.09 -17.33
C GLY A 204 -7.18 16.85 -17.98
N GLU A 205 -7.87 15.76 -17.63
CA GLU A 205 -9.20 15.39 -18.12
C GLU A 205 -10.16 15.18 -16.95
N GLU A 206 -11.39 15.67 -17.07
CA GLU A 206 -12.46 15.35 -16.13
C GLU A 206 -12.89 13.88 -16.30
N PRO A 207 -13.05 13.11 -15.21
CA PRO A 207 -13.56 11.75 -15.29
C PRO A 207 -15.00 11.78 -15.81
N LYS A 208 -15.27 11.00 -16.86
CA LYS A 208 -16.63 10.76 -17.33
C LYS A 208 -17.36 9.93 -16.29
N GLU A 209 -18.46 10.45 -15.76
CA GLU A 209 -19.36 9.71 -14.87
C GLU A 209 -19.68 8.32 -15.44
N LYS A 210 -19.22 7.28 -14.78
CA LYS A 210 -19.69 5.93 -14.98
C LYS A 210 -20.56 5.55 -13.79
N ASN A 211 -21.86 5.41 -14.03
CA ASN A 211 -22.77 4.75 -13.11
C ASN A 211 -22.27 3.32 -12.83
N MET A 212 -21.59 3.11 -11.72
CA MET A 212 -21.28 1.80 -11.20
C MET A 212 -22.33 1.41 -10.16
N VAL A 213 -23.41 0.78 -10.64
CA VAL A 213 -24.26 -0.07 -9.79
C VAL A 213 -23.62 -1.45 -9.85
N GLY A 214 -22.81 -1.81 -8.89
CA GLY A 214 -22.30 -3.15 -8.65
C GLY A 214 -22.91 -3.71 -7.38
N ASP A 215 -23.47 -4.91 -7.44
CA ASP A 215 -23.98 -5.65 -6.27
C ASP A 215 -22.86 -5.83 -5.25
N TYR A 216 -23.08 -5.28 -4.07
CA TYR A 216 -22.15 -5.22 -2.97
C TYR A 216 -22.49 -6.29 -1.94
N ASP A 217 -21.52 -7.16 -1.59
CA ASP A 217 -21.65 -8.13 -0.49
C ASP A 217 -21.09 -7.51 0.81
N PRO A 218 -21.92 -7.25 1.82
CA PRO A 218 -21.50 -6.56 3.03
C PRO A 218 -20.64 -7.39 3.99
N THR A 219 -20.31 -8.64 3.66
CA THR A 219 -19.52 -9.54 4.52
C THR A 219 -18.00 -9.41 4.32
N ASP A 220 -17.52 -8.66 3.31
CA ASP A 220 -16.09 -8.49 3.03
C ASP A 220 -15.48 -7.22 3.67
N MET A 221 -16.23 -6.55 4.54
CA MET A 221 -15.82 -5.28 5.14
C MET A 221 -14.94 -5.45 6.37
N LEU A 222 -13.64 -5.41 6.18
CA LEU A 222 -12.69 -4.80 7.09
C LEU A 222 -11.97 -3.69 6.34
N VAL A 223 -12.69 -2.62 6.10
CA VAL A 223 -12.27 -1.46 5.34
C VAL A 223 -11.45 -0.55 6.26
N GLY A 224 -10.34 0.01 5.78
CA GLY A 224 -9.47 0.94 6.51
C GLY A 224 -8.28 0.31 7.21
N CYS A 225 -8.32 -0.97 7.55
CA CYS A 225 -7.19 -1.67 8.13
C CYS A 225 -6.81 -2.87 7.26
N LYS A 226 -5.75 -2.73 6.47
CA LYS A 226 -5.20 -3.86 5.72
C LYS A 226 -4.38 -4.74 6.66
N LEU A 227 -5.04 -5.70 7.29
CA LEU A 227 -4.37 -6.74 8.06
C LEU A 227 -3.72 -7.70 7.06
N ARG A 228 -2.44 -7.55 6.81
CA ARG A 228 -1.67 -8.54 6.08
C ARG A 228 -1.17 -9.59 7.06
N ARG A 229 -1.96 -10.65 7.24
CA ARG A 229 -1.40 -11.89 7.78
C ARG A 229 -0.52 -12.48 6.68
N LYS A 230 0.71 -12.55 6.96
CA LYS A 230 1.62 -13.38 6.21
C LYS A 230 1.76 -14.72 6.90
#